data_f3f919576a14551e0cb15f9dcf24d93d
#
_entry.id   f3f919576a14551e0cb15f9dcf24d93d
#
_cell.length_a   1.000
_cell.length_b   1.000
_cell.length_c   1.000
_cell.angle_alpha   90.00
_cell.angle_beta   90.00
_cell.angle_gamma   90.00
#
_symmetry.space_group_name_H-M   'P 1'
#
loop_
_entity.id
_entity.type
_entity.pdbx_description
1 polymer ?
#
loop_
_entity_poly.entity_id
_entity_poly.type
_entity_poly.pdbx_seq_one_letter_code
_entity_poly.pdbx_strand_id
1 'polypeptide(L)'
;MRIVSKRLLSVCLALCLLLPTLSACDISGTEPPLPTISTNIQVLEGTKPAEANTQGNAEVTASALPVNESTRYNAYNIVADVNPETRTVTGITRVSYKNRTGMDLTQIYFNLYLNAFKRTAAAKPYIEEAEASIFLLGKDYGYMNITDTMINNAGAVFNVKDTVLTITFPEPLPPDAETEITIVFEAYIPSINHRTGSNSAVMWMGNFFPILALYDENGWHKGPYYPIGDPFYANIANYNVKVTTPASYAVVGTGEEVSSVLNGVRTTDITATLVRDFAFAVSRAYQVDTQKTNSGVYVNLYHYTDSPDADALLRMVTSALETYSARLGSYPYASLDIIEVGMLPYMVSMDYPGVTFIDTSYFAADVQIQNSSLALRLGHQWFYNIIGNNQIKEAWLDEGFVEYVYESIFLDTAEQSQRIADTYAYVEAMLPTIENKTLLQDLSVYKTWHEYQITQNMRAKLMMHALEQTIGKERMSEFLKLYYSKYAFRLVNKNEFIATAEEASLMDLSDFFRGWMEDFALPPLVHSIP
;
A
#
# COMPACT_ATOMS: atom_id res chain seq x y z
N MET A 1 28.64 34.28 -12.55
CA MET A 1 27.26 33.81 -12.74
C MET A 1 27.27 32.62 -13.70
N ARG A 2 27.92 31.50 -13.39
CA ARG A 2 27.99 30.28 -14.25
C ARG A 2 28.61 29.06 -13.54
N ILE A 3 28.38 28.85 -12.24
CA ILE A 3 28.89 27.68 -11.48
C ILE A 3 27.83 27.01 -10.58
N VAL A 4 26.63 27.57 -10.46
CA VAL A 4 25.59 27.04 -9.54
C VAL A 4 24.73 25.93 -10.15
N SER A 5 24.79 25.68 -11.47
CA SER A 5 23.81 24.80 -12.14
C SER A 5 24.13 23.29 -12.19
N LYS A 6 25.30 22.85 -11.73
CA LYS A 6 25.70 21.43 -11.87
C LYS A 6 25.61 20.57 -10.60
N ARG A 7 25.44 21.17 -9.42
CA ARG A 7 25.32 20.40 -8.16
C ARG A 7 23.89 20.19 -7.67
N LEU A 8 22.92 21.01 -8.10
CA LEU A 8 21.51 20.83 -7.74
C LEU A 8 20.82 19.66 -8.46
N LEU A 9 21.37 19.17 -9.57
CA LEU A 9 20.77 18.03 -10.30
C LEU A 9 21.01 16.66 -9.67
N SER A 10 21.97 16.53 -8.76
CA SER A 10 22.35 15.22 -8.20
C SER A 10 21.45 14.74 -7.05
N VAL A 11 20.79 15.63 -6.33
CA VAL A 11 20.00 15.25 -5.14
C VAL A 11 18.57 14.84 -5.49
N CYS A 12 17.99 15.42 -6.53
CA CYS A 12 16.65 15.01 -7.01
C CYS A 12 16.65 13.70 -7.80
N LEU A 13 17.81 13.25 -8.32
CA LEU A 13 17.89 12.02 -9.10
C LEU A 13 17.88 10.73 -8.25
N ALA A 14 18.14 10.81 -6.97
CA ALA A 14 18.18 9.63 -6.10
C ALA A 14 16.79 9.15 -5.65
N LEU A 15 15.75 9.97 -5.79
CA LEU A 15 14.39 9.61 -5.35
C LEU A 15 13.39 9.35 -6.51
N CYS A 16 13.71 9.74 -7.72
CA CYS A 16 12.74 9.66 -8.82
C CYS A 16 13.26 9.14 -10.15
N LEU A 17 14.54 8.81 -10.35
CA LEU A 17 14.95 8.52 -11.71
C LEU A 17 16.13 7.54 -11.81
N LEU A 18 15.82 6.38 -12.30
CA LEU A 18 16.56 5.77 -13.40
C LEU A 18 15.64 5.78 -14.64
N LEU A 19 15.48 6.94 -15.26
CA LEU A 19 15.09 7.00 -16.66
C LEU A 19 16.37 7.24 -17.47
N PRO A 20 16.86 6.27 -18.25
CA PRO A 20 17.87 6.56 -19.26
C PRO A 20 17.19 7.42 -20.33
N THR A 21 17.78 8.60 -20.60
CA THR A 21 17.52 9.35 -21.83
C THR A 21 17.93 8.49 -23.01
N LEU A 22 16.98 7.83 -23.64
CA LEU A 22 17.19 7.17 -24.93
C LEU A 22 17.38 8.26 -26.00
N SER A 23 18.64 8.54 -26.29
CA SER A 23 19.05 9.14 -27.53
C SER A 23 18.75 8.16 -28.66
N ALA A 24 17.97 8.56 -29.64
CA ALA A 24 17.68 7.74 -30.81
C ALA A 24 19.01 7.38 -31.51
N CYS A 25 19.35 6.10 -31.50
CA CYS A 25 20.31 5.50 -32.41
C CYS A 25 19.58 4.42 -33.20
N ASP A 26 19.62 4.54 -34.51
CA ASP A 26 19.22 3.51 -35.48
C ASP A 26 19.84 2.16 -35.12
N ILE A 27 19.01 1.16 -34.90
CA ILE A 27 19.45 -0.24 -34.79
C ILE A 27 18.82 -1.03 -35.94
N SER A 28 19.59 -1.14 -37.00
CA SER A 28 19.50 -2.26 -37.91
C SER A 28 20.47 -3.34 -37.40
N GLY A 29 19.97 -4.43 -36.84
CA GLY A 29 20.83 -5.53 -36.40
C GLY A 29 20.07 -6.59 -35.61
N THR A 30 19.82 -7.69 -36.24
CA THR A 30 19.50 -9.07 -35.79
C THR A 30 19.33 -9.31 -34.30
N GLU A 31 18.14 -9.76 -33.91
CA GLU A 31 17.79 -10.23 -32.56
C GLU A 31 18.80 -11.30 -32.07
N PRO A 32 19.30 -11.17 -30.81
CA PRO A 32 19.99 -12.28 -30.18
C PRO A 32 18.97 -13.38 -29.82
N PRO A 33 19.34 -14.68 -29.89
CA PRO A 33 18.45 -15.77 -29.55
C PRO A 33 18.09 -15.74 -28.06
N LEU A 34 16.82 -15.95 -27.76
CA LEU A 34 16.27 -16.13 -26.41
C LEU A 34 17.08 -17.22 -25.66
N PRO A 35 17.44 -16.99 -24.39
CA PRO A 35 18.10 -18.03 -23.60
C PRO A 35 17.17 -19.22 -23.43
N THR A 36 17.69 -20.39 -23.80
CA THR A 36 17.02 -21.68 -23.61
C THR A 36 16.96 -21.97 -22.11
N ILE A 37 15.77 -21.87 -21.52
CA ILE A 37 15.53 -22.24 -20.12
C ILE A 37 15.66 -23.77 -20.04
N SER A 38 16.71 -24.21 -19.33
CA SER A 38 16.90 -25.62 -18.98
C SER A 38 15.79 -26.03 -18.03
N THR A 39 14.91 -26.94 -18.47
CA THR A 39 13.87 -27.54 -17.66
C THR A 39 14.44 -28.58 -16.70
N ASN A 40 14.99 -28.12 -15.57
CA ASN A 40 15.16 -28.97 -14.40
C ASN A 40 14.11 -28.57 -13.36
N ILE A 41 12.91 -29.10 -13.54
CA ILE A 41 11.84 -29.02 -12.55
C ILE A 41 12.20 -30.04 -11.45
N GLN A 42 12.81 -29.59 -10.37
CA GLN A 42 12.68 -30.32 -9.11
C GLN A 42 11.28 -30.04 -8.57
N VAL A 43 10.43 -31.04 -8.64
CA VAL A 43 9.15 -31.08 -7.92
C VAL A 43 9.50 -31.00 -6.43
N LEU A 44 9.21 -29.88 -5.80
CA LEU A 44 9.22 -29.76 -4.36
C LEU A 44 8.08 -30.64 -3.84
N GLU A 45 8.39 -31.91 -3.55
CA GLU A 45 7.54 -32.72 -2.68
C GLU A 45 7.47 -32.00 -1.33
N GLY A 46 6.23 -31.72 -0.90
CA GLY A 46 5.95 -30.96 0.30
C GLY A 46 6.75 -31.43 1.49
N THR A 47 7.58 -30.56 2.04
CA THR A 47 8.06 -30.72 3.40
C THR A 47 6.83 -30.69 4.30
N LYS A 48 6.51 -31.86 4.88
CA LYS A 48 5.56 -31.99 5.98
C LYS A 48 5.85 -30.89 7.01
N PRO A 49 4.81 -30.20 7.53
CA PRO A 49 4.98 -29.36 8.70
C PRO A 49 5.60 -30.23 9.79
N ALA A 50 6.69 -29.78 10.39
CA ALA A 50 7.28 -30.44 11.53
C ALA A 50 6.19 -30.57 12.61
N GLU A 51 5.96 -31.78 13.07
CA GLU A 51 5.07 -32.06 14.20
C GLU A 51 5.49 -31.16 15.36
N ALA A 52 4.58 -30.35 15.86
CA ALA A 52 4.79 -29.49 17.01
C ALA A 52 5.13 -30.37 18.21
N ASN A 53 6.39 -30.32 18.64
CA ASN A 53 6.83 -30.94 19.85
C ASN A 53 6.29 -30.15 21.04
N THR A 54 5.19 -30.64 21.60
CA THR A 54 4.57 -30.08 22.81
C THR A 54 5.42 -30.46 24.03
N GLN A 55 6.42 -29.65 24.36
CA GLN A 55 6.96 -29.53 25.74
C GLN A 55 7.84 -28.27 25.83
N GLY A 56 7.37 -27.29 26.61
CA GLY A 56 8.19 -26.14 27.01
C GLY A 56 7.39 -24.86 27.07
N ASN A 57 6.64 -24.64 28.16
CA ASN A 57 6.03 -23.36 28.49
C ASN A 57 7.09 -22.26 28.55
N ALA A 58 7.06 -21.36 27.57
CA ALA A 58 7.45 -19.97 27.72
C ALA A 58 6.35 -19.16 27.02
N GLU A 59 5.43 -18.62 27.80
CA GLU A 59 4.50 -17.59 27.36
C GLU A 59 5.29 -16.38 26.87
N VAL A 60 5.55 -16.34 25.57
CA VAL A 60 5.78 -15.07 24.89
C VAL A 60 4.39 -14.58 24.54
N THR A 61 3.84 -13.70 25.35
CA THR A 61 2.64 -12.94 25.03
C THR A 61 2.93 -12.04 23.84
N ALA A 62 2.75 -12.55 22.62
CA ALA A 62 2.25 -11.71 21.57
C ALA A 62 1.01 -11.03 22.16
N SER A 63 0.97 -9.71 22.19
CA SER A 63 -0.17 -8.97 22.72
C SER A 63 -1.39 -9.39 21.90
N ALA A 64 -2.11 -10.39 22.41
CA ALA A 64 -3.31 -10.88 21.76
C ALA A 64 -4.25 -9.68 21.67
N LEU A 65 -4.53 -9.25 20.44
CA LEU A 65 -5.55 -8.24 20.18
C LEU A 65 -6.82 -8.68 20.92
N PRO A 66 -7.48 -7.79 21.65
CA PRO A 66 -8.63 -8.17 22.46
C PRO A 66 -9.69 -8.79 21.55
N VAL A 67 -10.05 -10.03 21.81
CA VAL A 67 -11.03 -10.84 21.05
C VAL A 67 -12.37 -10.12 20.83
N ASN A 68 -12.68 -9.13 21.65
CA ASN A 68 -13.88 -8.30 21.53
C ASN A 68 -13.82 -7.19 20.47
N GLU A 69 -12.66 -6.87 19.91
CA GLU A 69 -12.56 -5.83 18.86
C GLU A 69 -12.82 -6.40 17.45
N SER A 70 -12.58 -7.68 17.20
CA SER A 70 -12.81 -8.28 15.88
C SER A 70 -14.27 -8.24 15.44
N THR A 71 -15.23 -8.28 16.36
CA THR A 71 -16.68 -8.17 16.06
C THR A 71 -17.13 -6.73 15.76
N ARG A 72 -16.26 -5.74 16.00
CA ARG A 72 -16.56 -4.33 15.71
C ARG A 72 -16.47 -4.01 14.23
N TYR A 73 -15.71 -4.79 13.45
CA TYR A 73 -15.42 -4.54 12.05
C TYR A 73 -16.25 -5.43 11.13
N ASN A 74 -16.36 -5.00 9.87
CA ASN A 74 -16.99 -5.82 8.84
C ASN A 74 -16.11 -7.05 8.54
N ALA A 75 -16.74 -8.12 8.06
CA ALA A 75 -16.03 -9.32 7.65
C ALA A 75 -16.29 -9.62 6.18
N TYR A 76 -15.22 -9.93 5.46
CA TYR A 76 -15.26 -10.39 4.07
C TYR A 76 -14.97 -11.88 4.02
N ASN A 77 -15.87 -12.63 3.36
CA ASN A 77 -15.63 -14.00 2.96
C ASN A 77 -15.57 -14.03 1.43
N ILE A 78 -14.38 -14.24 0.88
CA ILE A 78 -14.14 -14.18 -0.56
C ILE A 78 -13.77 -15.59 -1.05
N VAL A 79 -14.43 -16.05 -2.10
CA VAL A 79 -14.03 -17.25 -2.83
C VAL A 79 -13.66 -16.80 -4.23
N ALA A 80 -12.45 -17.09 -4.67
CA ALA A 80 -11.92 -16.71 -5.98
C ALA A 80 -11.32 -17.92 -6.69
N ASP A 81 -11.76 -18.17 -7.91
CA ASP A 81 -11.09 -19.07 -8.85
C ASP A 81 -10.23 -18.24 -9.80
N VAL A 82 -8.93 -18.47 -9.76
CA VAL A 82 -7.93 -17.69 -10.49
C VAL A 82 -7.28 -18.56 -11.55
N ASN A 83 -7.41 -18.14 -12.80
CA ASN A 83 -6.69 -18.75 -13.91
C ASN A 83 -5.58 -17.80 -14.41
N PRO A 84 -4.32 -18.01 -14.01
CA PRO A 84 -3.22 -17.12 -14.40
C PRO A 84 -2.90 -17.16 -15.90
N GLU A 85 -3.22 -18.26 -16.59
CA GLU A 85 -2.93 -18.38 -18.03
C GLU A 85 -3.88 -17.54 -18.88
N THR A 86 -5.15 -17.45 -18.47
CA THR A 86 -6.15 -16.56 -19.11
C THR A 86 -6.24 -15.21 -18.42
N ARG A 87 -5.60 -15.05 -17.28
CA ARG A 87 -5.61 -13.84 -16.43
C ARG A 87 -7.01 -13.46 -15.95
N THR A 88 -7.85 -14.46 -15.70
CA THR A 88 -9.23 -14.30 -15.27
C THR A 88 -9.40 -14.70 -13.81
N VAL A 89 -10.32 -13.99 -13.14
CA VAL A 89 -10.78 -14.30 -11.78
C VAL A 89 -12.29 -14.36 -11.80
N THR A 90 -12.87 -15.48 -11.35
CA THR A 90 -14.29 -15.52 -10.99
C THR A 90 -14.40 -15.54 -9.49
N GLY A 91 -15.25 -14.69 -8.92
CA GLY A 91 -15.26 -14.52 -7.48
C GLY A 91 -16.65 -14.28 -6.90
N ILE A 92 -16.77 -14.66 -5.63
CA ILE A 92 -17.93 -14.35 -4.79
C ILE A 92 -17.38 -13.65 -3.56
N THR A 93 -17.81 -12.42 -3.33
CA THR A 93 -17.55 -11.67 -2.09
C THR A 93 -18.82 -11.66 -1.23
N ARG A 94 -18.73 -12.13 0.01
CA ARG A 94 -19.78 -11.96 1.03
C ARG A 94 -19.27 -11.01 2.09
N VAL A 95 -20.04 -9.96 2.37
CA VAL A 95 -19.71 -8.96 3.38
C VAL A 95 -20.74 -9.01 4.49
N SER A 96 -20.31 -9.37 5.69
CA SER A 96 -21.11 -9.18 6.90
C SER A 96 -21.01 -7.71 7.29
N TYR A 97 -22.11 -6.98 7.13
CA TYR A 97 -22.18 -5.55 7.31
C TYR A 97 -23.12 -5.17 8.45
N LYS A 98 -22.67 -4.25 9.29
CA LYS A 98 -23.49 -3.57 10.29
C LYS A 98 -23.66 -2.11 9.93
N ASN A 99 -24.89 -1.60 9.90
CA ASN A 99 -25.17 -0.19 9.65
C ASN A 99 -24.77 0.68 10.85
N ARG A 100 -23.60 1.30 10.75
CA ARG A 100 -23.07 2.22 11.78
C ARG A 100 -23.21 3.70 11.39
N THR A 101 -24.03 4.01 10.38
CA THR A 101 -24.18 5.39 9.85
C THR A 101 -25.10 6.26 10.71
N GLY A 102 -25.88 5.66 11.61
CA GLY A 102 -26.88 6.37 12.41
C GLY A 102 -28.16 6.73 11.64
N MET A 103 -28.28 6.33 10.37
CA MET A 103 -29.44 6.60 9.50
C MET A 103 -29.94 5.32 8.84
N ASP A 104 -31.20 5.32 8.39
CA ASP A 104 -31.74 4.27 7.53
C ASP A 104 -31.03 4.28 6.17
N LEU A 105 -30.49 3.14 5.75
CA LEU A 105 -29.81 3.00 4.47
C LEU A 105 -30.74 2.39 3.42
N THR A 106 -31.00 3.11 2.35
CA THR A 106 -31.71 2.61 1.17
C THR A 106 -30.78 1.99 0.13
N GLN A 107 -29.50 2.32 0.19
CA GLN A 107 -28.46 1.85 -0.73
C GLN A 107 -27.13 1.65 0.00
N ILE A 108 -26.32 0.75 -0.54
CA ILE A 108 -24.93 0.55 -0.13
C ILE A 108 -24.03 0.57 -1.35
N TYR A 109 -22.78 0.98 -1.15
CA TYR A 109 -21.86 1.24 -2.26
C TYR A 109 -20.56 0.47 -2.11
N PHE A 110 -20.02 -0.01 -3.24
CA PHE A 110 -18.72 -0.67 -3.30
C PHE A 110 -17.87 -0.01 -4.38
N ASN A 111 -16.59 0.15 -4.11
CA ASN A 111 -15.59 0.58 -5.07
C ASN A 111 -15.09 -0.62 -5.87
N LEU A 112 -15.11 -0.50 -7.19
CA LEU A 112 -14.61 -1.47 -8.17
C LEU A 112 -13.35 -0.89 -8.80
N TYR A 113 -12.27 -0.76 -8.04
CA TYR A 113 -11.06 -0.03 -8.47
C TYR A 113 -10.46 -0.58 -9.77
N LEU A 114 -10.56 -1.89 -10.02
CA LEU A 114 -10.10 -2.51 -11.26
C LEU A 114 -10.80 -1.94 -12.51
N ASN A 115 -12.01 -1.37 -12.38
CA ASN A 115 -12.72 -0.76 -13.49
C ASN A 115 -12.10 0.56 -13.99
N ALA A 116 -11.19 1.18 -13.22
CA ALA A 116 -10.40 2.31 -13.71
C ALA A 116 -9.45 1.89 -14.86
N PHE A 117 -9.10 0.60 -14.93
CA PHE A 117 -8.26 0.03 -15.99
C PHE A 117 -9.04 -0.37 -17.25
N LYS A 118 -10.36 -0.14 -17.30
CA LYS A 118 -11.15 -0.33 -18.54
C LYS A 118 -10.70 0.64 -19.62
N ARG A 119 -10.73 0.20 -20.86
CA ARG A 119 -10.48 1.09 -22.02
C ARG A 119 -11.42 2.31 -22.02
N THR A 120 -12.65 2.12 -21.56
CA THR A 120 -13.73 3.12 -21.55
C THR A 120 -13.87 3.83 -20.20
N ALA A 121 -12.98 3.61 -19.23
CA ALA A 121 -13.05 4.24 -17.92
C ALA A 121 -13.06 5.77 -18.05
N ALA A 122 -13.96 6.44 -17.33
CA ALA A 122 -14.06 7.89 -17.32
C ALA A 122 -12.84 8.54 -16.62
N ALA A 123 -12.39 7.94 -15.52
CA ALA A 123 -11.15 8.30 -14.84
C ALA A 123 -10.12 7.19 -15.04
N LYS A 124 -8.96 7.54 -15.58
CA LYS A 124 -7.85 6.60 -15.76
C LYS A 124 -7.04 6.51 -14.47
N PRO A 125 -6.39 5.36 -14.21
CA PRO A 125 -5.53 5.20 -13.03
C PRO A 125 -4.11 5.78 -13.26
N TYR A 126 -3.91 6.58 -14.28
CA TYR A 126 -2.63 7.17 -14.68
C TYR A 126 -2.83 8.48 -15.42
N ILE A 127 -1.83 9.35 -15.36
CA ILE A 127 -1.74 10.55 -16.19
C ILE A 127 -1.29 10.20 -17.62
N GLU A 128 -1.58 11.04 -18.59
CA GLU A 128 -1.32 10.76 -20.02
C GLU A 128 0.15 10.48 -20.29
N GLU A 129 1.05 11.21 -19.66
CA GLU A 129 2.50 11.05 -19.80
C GLU A 129 3.01 9.69 -19.33
N ALA A 130 2.31 9.04 -18.41
CA ALA A 130 2.67 7.73 -17.87
C ALA A 130 2.09 6.55 -18.70
N GLU A 131 1.23 6.79 -19.68
CA GLU A 131 0.54 5.73 -20.43
C GLU A 131 1.53 4.75 -21.07
N ALA A 132 2.60 5.26 -21.67
CA ALA A 132 3.61 4.42 -22.31
C ALA A 132 4.36 3.50 -21.32
N SER A 133 4.60 4.00 -20.10
CA SER A 133 5.25 3.25 -19.02
C SER A 133 4.38 2.11 -18.50
N ILE A 134 3.08 2.30 -18.47
CA ILE A 134 2.11 1.29 -18.00
C ILE A 134 1.90 0.18 -19.02
N PHE A 135 1.82 0.53 -20.30
CA PHE A 135 1.52 -0.38 -21.40
C PHE A 135 2.76 -0.83 -22.19
N LEU A 136 3.87 -1.11 -21.51
CA LEU A 136 5.12 -1.55 -22.17
C LEU A 136 4.95 -2.80 -23.05
N LEU A 137 4.12 -3.74 -22.61
CA LEU A 137 3.87 -5.00 -23.32
C LEU A 137 2.70 -4.91 -24.32
N GLY A 138 2.22 -3.70 -24.60
CA GLY A 138 1.05 -3.44 -25.44
C GLY A 138 -0.19 -3.06 -24.62
N LYS A 139 -1.16 -2.41 -25.28
CA LYS A 139 -2.38 -1.95 -24.62
C LYS A 139 -3.27 -3.11 -24.24
N ASP A 140 -3.36 -3.38 -22.95
CA ASP A 140 -4.23 -4.38 -22.34
C ASP A 140 -5.04 -3.75 -21.22
N TYR A 141 -6.32 -4.09 -21.10
CA TYR A 141 -7.27 -3.37 -20.25
C TYR A 141 -7.98 -4.31 -19.29
N GLY A 142 -7.86 -4.02 -18.00
CA GLY A 142 -8.55 -4.77 -16.95
C GLY A 142 -10.01 -4.38 -16.80
N TYR A 143 -10.78 -5.25 -16.15
CA TYR A 143 -12.17 -4.98 -15.79
C TYR A 143 -12.65 -5.89 -14.67
N MET A 144 -13.72 -5.45 -14.02
CA MET A 144 -14.55 -6.25 -13.13
C MET A 144 -16.01 -6.08 -13.55
N ASN A 145 -16.67 -7.17 -13.89
CA ASN A 145 -18.09 -7.24 -14.20
C ASN A 145 -18.83 -7.85 -13.02
N ILE A 146 -19.85 -7.17 -12.53
CA ILE A 146 -20.74 -7.72 -11.51
C ILE A 146 -21.85 -8.48 -12.23
N THR A 147 -21.99 -9.77 -11.92
CA THR A 147 -22.97 -10.66 -12.58
C THR A 147 -24.21 -10.87 -11.74
N ASP A 148 -24.08 -10.77 -10.40
CA ASP A 148 -25.25 -10.91 -9.50
C ASP A 148 -24.96 -10.24 -8.15
N THR A 149 -26.04 -9.82 -7.45
CA THR A 149 -25.98 -9.33 -6.07
C THR A 149 -27.16 -9.86 -5.25
N MET A 150 -26.91 -10.16 -3.97
CA MET A 150 -27.93 -10.62 -3.04
C MET A 150 -27.79 -9.90 -1.71
N ILE A 151 -28.93 -9.71 -1.02
CA ILE A 151 -29.00 -9.28 0.36
C ILE A 151 -29.71 -10.39 1.15
N ASN A 152 -29.05 -10.94 2.15
CA ASN A 152 -29.55 -12.08 2.95
C ASN A 152 -30.03 -13.25 2.06
N ASN A 153 -29.26 -13.60 1.03
CA ASN A 153 -29.55 -14.63 0.02
C ASN A 153 -30.76 -14.35 -0.89
N ALA A 154 -31.35 -13.16 -0.84
CA ALA A 154 -32.38 -12.75 -1.80
C ALA A 154 -31.76 -11.82 -2.86
N GLY A 155 -32.11 -12.04 -4.15
CA GLY A 155 -31.60 -11.20 -5.25
C GLY A 155 -31.88 -9.71 -5.01
N ALA A 156 -30.89 -8.87 -5.25
CA ALA A 156 -30.96 -7.42 -5.03
C ALA A 156 -30.75 -6.64 -6.33
N VAL A 157 -31.41 -5.49 -6.43
CA VAL A 157 -31.21 -4.58 -7.57
C VAL A 157 -29.88 -3.87 -7.44
N PHE A 158 -29.09 -3.88 -8.50
CA PHE A 158 -27.80 -3.19 -8.53
C PHE A 158 -27.58 -2.40 -9.84
N ASN A 159 -26.64 -1.47 -9.76
CA ASN A 159 -26.17 -0.70 -10.90
C ASN A 159 -24.66 -0.46 -10.76
N VAL A 160 -23.92 -0.56 -11.87
CA VAL A 160 -22.50 -0.23 -11.95
C VAL A 160 -22.32 1.00 -12.82
N LYS A 161 -21.70 2.03 -12.25
CA LYS A 161 -21.29 3.22 -12.97
C LYS A 161 -19.79 3.44 -12.74
N ASP A 162 -19.01 3.32 -13.81
CA ASP A 162 -17.55 3.39 -13.78
C ASP A 162 -16.94 2.44 -12.71
N THR A 163 -16.35 3.01 -11.66
CA THR A 163 -15.73 2.30 -10.54
C THR A 163 -16.67 2.12 -9.33
N VAL A 164 -17.97 2.42 -9.47
CA VAL A 164 -18.90 2.36 -8.34
C VAL A 164 -20.01 1.35 -8.61
N LEU A 165 -20.14 0.37 -7.72
CA LEU A 165 -21.30 -0.52 -7.61
C LEU A 165 -22.26 0.06 -6.57
N THR A 166 -23.52 0.22 -6.94
CA THR A 166 -24.63 0.57 -6.04
C THR A 166 -25.55 -0.62 -5.91
N ILE A 167 -25.85 -1.04 -4.68
CA ILE A 167 -26.84 -2.08 -4.39
C ILE A 167 -27.99 -1.43 -3.61
N THR A 168 -29.23 -1.65 -4.03
CA THR A 168 -30.43 -1.10 -3.38
C THR A 168 -31.02 -2.11 -2.41
N PHE A 169 -31.23 -1.70 -1.18
CA PHE A 169 -31.93 -2.51 -0.19
C PHE A 169 -33.41 -2.63 -0.55
N PRO A 170 -34.02 -3.83 -0.45
CA PRO A 170 -35.44 -4.00 -0.71
C PRO A 170 -36.31 -3.23 0.31
N GLU A 171 -35.87 -3.17 1.55
CA GLU A 171 -36.38 -2.32 2.63
C GLU A 171 -35.20 -1.56 3.26
N PRO A 172 -35.40 -0.32 3.73
CA PRO A 172 -34.31 0.44 4.35
C PRO A 172 -33.67 -0.33 5.51
N LEU A 173 -32.35 -0.41 5.54
CA LEU A 173 -31.60 -1.03 6.63
C LEU A 173 -31.45 -0.05 7.80
N PRO A 174 -32.11 -0.28 8.95
CA PRO A 174 -32.07 0.64 10.08
C PRO A 174 -30.67 0.77 10.71
N PRO A 175 -30.42 1.84 11.50
CA PRO A 175 -29.21 1.93 12.33
C PRO A 175 -29.02 0.68 13.18
N ASP A 176 -27.76 0.27 13.34
CA ASP A 176 -27.31 -0.90 14.08
C ASP A 176 -27.79 -2.27 13.56
N ALA A 177 -28.63 -2.31 12.52
CA ALA A 177 -29.04 -3.56 11.89
C ALA A 177 -27.85 -4.20 11.14
N GLU A 178 -27.85 -5.52 11.13
CA GLU A 178 -26.84 -6.34 10.45
C GLU A 178 -27.46 -7.01 9.21
N THR A 179 -26.62 -7.19 8.19
CA THR A 179 -27.03 -7.84 6.93
C THR A 179 -25.83 -8.52 6.28
N GLU A 180 -26.09 -9.53 5.46
CA GLU A 180 -25.09 -10.11 4.57
C GLU A 180 -25.33 -9.65 3.14
N ILE A 181 -24.26 -9.18 2.49
CA ILE A 181 -24.28 -8.73 1.11
C ILE A 181 -23.39 -9.68 0.31
N THR A 182 -23.97 -10.33 -0.69
CA THR A 182 -23.24 -11.20 -1.61
C THR A 182 -23.10 -10.52 -2.96
N ILE A 183 -21.90 -10.52 -3.52
CA ILE A 183 -21.58 -9.95 -4.82
C ILE A 183 -20.85 -11.02 -5.63
N VAL A 184 -21.36 -11.36 -6.82
CA VAL A 184 -20.73 -12.28 -7.77
C VAL A 184 -20.10 -11.48 -8.87
N PHE A 185 -18.83 -11.77 -9.17
CA PHE A 185 -18.09 -11.00 -10.16
C PHE A 185 -17.17 -11.86 -11.04
N GLU A 186 -16.85 -11.32 -12.20
CA GLU A 186 -15.81 -11.78 -13.10
C GLU A 186 -14.82 -10.64 -13.33
N ALA A 187 -13.53 -10.92 -13.24
CA ALA A 187 -12.49 -9.94 -13.43
C ALA A 187 -11.42 -10.44 -14.42
N TYR A 188 -10.81 -9.50 -15.13
CA TYR A 188 -9.67 -9.75 -15.99
C TYR A 188 -8.51 -8.84 -15.54
N ILE A 189 -7.37 -9.47 -15.25
CA ILE A 189 -6.17 -8.78 -14.80
C ILE A 189 -5.29 -8.49 -16.02
N PRO A 190 -5.07 -7.20 -16.34
CA PRO A 190 -4.34 -6.84 -17.55
C PRO A 190 -2.84 -7.07 -17.40
N SER A 191 -2.15 -7.20 -18.56
CA SER A 191 -0.68 -7.22 -18.59
C SER A 191 -0.14 -5.80 -18.63
N ILE A 192 -0.03 -5.18 -17.45
CA ILE A 192 0.39 -3.81 -17.26
C ILE A 192 1.28 -3.66 -16.01
N ASN A 193 2.03 -2.58 -15.97
CA ASN A 193 2.92 -2.23 -14.85
C ASN A 193 2.22 -1.24 -13.91
N HIS A 194 1.43 -1.76 -12.97
CA HIS A 194 0.68 -0.94 -12.01
C HIS A 194 0.43 -1.73 -10.71
N ARG A 195 -0.39 -1.20 -9.77
CA ARG A 195 -0.82 -1.85 -8.51
C ARG A 195 -1.50 -3.22 -8.69
N THR A 196 -2.07 -3.43 -9.85
CA THR A 196 -2.56 -4.73 -10.32
C THR A 196 -2.02 -4.97 -11.71
N GLY A 197 -1.66 -6.20 -12.03
CA GLY A 197 -1.07 -6.50 -13.32
C GLY A 197 -0.62 -7.95 -13.45
N SER A 198 -0.01 -8.26 -14.58
CA SER A 198 0.55 -9.58 -14.85
C SER A 198 1.68 -9.49 -15.87
N ASN A 199 2.64 -10.40 -15.72
CA ASN A 199 3.69 -10.67 -16.71
C ASN A 199 3.81 -12.19 -16.93
N SER A 200 4.88 -12.66 -17.56
CA SER A 200 5.10 -14.09 -17.82
C SER A 200 5.37 -14.92 -16.56
N ALA A 201 5.78 -14.31 -15.46
CA ALA A 201 6.17 -14.99 -14.22
C ALA A 201 5.08 -14.90 -13.14
N VAL A 202 4.41 -13.77 -13.03
CA VAL A 202 3.53 -13.47 -11.90
C VAL A 202 2.29 -12.70 -12.33
N MET A 203 1.19 -12.92 -11.62
CA MET A 203 -0.03 -12.12 -11.66
C MET A 203 -0.26 -11.58 -10.25
N TRP A 204 -0.32 -10.25 -10.10
CA TRP A 204 -0.48 -9.58 -8.81
C TRP A 204 -1.77 -8.75 -8.80
N MET A 205 -2.44 -8.76 -7.65
CA MET A 205 -3.81 -8.29 -7.53
C MET A 205 -3.97 -7.46 -6.26
N GLY A 206 -3.78 -6.15 -6.38
CA GLY A 206 -4.26 -5.18 -5.41
C GLY A 206 -5.69 -4.75 -5.77
N ASN A 207 -6.60 -4.66 -4.79
CA ASN A 207 -7.97 -4.15 -4.99
C ASN A 207 -8.77 -4.93 -6.06
N PHE A 208 -8.61 -6.24 -6.12
CA PHE A 208 -9.18 -7.12 -7.15
C PHE A 208 -10.65 -7.50 -6.93
N PHE A 209 -11.24 -7.15 -5.80
CA PHE A 209 -12.59 -7.50 -5.37
C PHE A 209 -13.43 -6.23 -5.09
N PRO A 210 -14.77 -6.32 -5.00
CA PRO A 210 -15.60 -5.18 -4.59
C PRO A 210 -15.31 -4.76 -3.15
N ILE A 211 -14.83 -3.54 -2.95
CA ILE A 211 -14.47 -2.99 -1.64
C ILE A 211 -15.58 -2.07 -1.16
N LEU A 212 -16.13 -2.33 0.03
CA LEU A 212 -17.16 -1.48 0.63
C LEU A 212 -16.67 -0.03 0.73
N ALA A 213 -17.43 0.89 0.16
CA ALA A 213 -17.14 2.31 0.29
C ALA A 213 -17.22 2.74 1.76
N LEU A 214 -16.31 3.58 2.19
CA LEU A 214 -16.34 4.12 3.54
C LEU A 214 -17.46 5.15 3.67
N TYR A 215 -18.10 5.19 4.82
CA TYR A 215 -19.08 6.22 5.21
C TYR A 215 -18.56 7.00 6.41
N ASP A 216 -18.48 8.33 6.27
CA ASP A 216 -18.13 9.25 7.35
C ASP A 216 -19.14 10.40 7.46
N GLU A 217 -18.79 11.49 8.13
CA GLU A 217 -19.63 12.67 8.29
C GLU A 217 -19.97 13.38 6.96
N ASN A 218 -19.23 13.12 5.90
CA ASN A 218 -19.48 13.63 4.55
C ASN A 218 -20.32 12.65 3.70
N GLY A 219 -20.71 11.51 4.26
CA GLY A 219 -21.47 10.45 3.59
C GLY A 219 -20.57 9.38 2.98
N TRP A 220 -21.07 8.70 1.91
CA TRP A 220 -20.35 7.63 1.25
C TRP A 220 -19.21 8.12 0.37
N HIS A 221 -17.99 7.63 0.60
CA HIS A 221 -16.81 7.87 -0.25
C HIS A 221 -16.81 6.94 -1.46
N LYS A 222 -17.43 7.40 -2.52
CA LYS A 222 -17.60 6.73 -3.83
C LYS A 222 -17.13 7.67 -4.94
N GLY A 223 -15.85 7.94 -4.96
CA GLY A 223 -15.23 8.87 -5.91
C GLY A 223 -14.72 8.20 -7.17
N PRO A 224 -14.25 8.98 -8.13
CA PRO A 224 -13.47 8.46 -9.23
C PRO A 224 -12.15 7.89 -8.72
N TYR A 225 -11.50 7.08 -9.54
CA TYR A 225 -10.11 6.73 -9.32
C TYR A 225 -9.23 7.96 -9.64
N TYR A 226 -8.31 8.30 -8.76
CA TYR A 226 -7.36 9.39 -8.99
C TYR A 226 -6.04 8.84 -9.57
N PRO A 227 -5.47 9.47 -10.61
CA PRO A 227 -4.26 8.98 -11.27
C PRO A 227 -2.96 9.31 -10.50
N ILE A 228 -3.04 10.20 -9.51
CA ILE A 228 -1.92 10.67 -8.70
C ILE A 228 -2.25 10.43 -7.24
N GLY A 229 -1.27 10.00 -6.45
CA GLY A 229 -1.44 9.57 -5.08
C GLY A 229 -2.11 8.20 -4.95
N ASP A 230 -2.57 7.86 -3.76
CA ASP A 230 -3.27 6.62 -3.45
C ASP A 230 -4.78 6.90 -3.26
N PRO A 231 -5.63 6.49 -4.22
CA PRO A 231 -7.05 6.84 -4.21
C PRO A 231 -7.89 5.93 -3.30
N PHE A 232 -7.29 5.39 -2.23
CA PHE A 232 -7.93 4.41 -1.37
C PHE A 232 -8.36 5.03 -0.05
N TYR A 233 -9.57 4.69 0.38
CA TYR A 233 -10.09 5.08 1.67
C TYR A 233 -11.02 3.99 2.17
N ALA A 234 -10.52 3.13 3.06
CA ALA A 234 -11.22 1.96 3.57
C ALA A 234 -11.08 1.82 5.07
N ASN A 235 -12.08 1.21 5.70
CA ASN A 235 -12.01 0.79 7.09
C ASN A 235 -11.22 -0.51 7.24
N ILE A 236 -10.73 -0.74 8.44
CA ILE A 236 -10.25 -2.05 8.88
C ILE A 236 -11.38 -3.07 8.76
N ALA A 237 -11.06 -4.28 8.32
CA ALA A 237 -11.96 -5.41 8.21
C ALA A 237 -11.23 -6.74 8.51
N ASN A 238 -12.00 -7.81 8.62
CA ASN A 238 -11.49 -9.17 8.70
C ASN A 238 -11.76 -9.88 7.37
N TYR A 239 -10.79 -10.66 6.89
CA TYR A 239 -10.87 -11.34 5.61
C TYR A 239 -10.64 -12.85 5.80
N ASN A 240 -11.54 -13.65 5.25
CA ASN A 240 -11.35 -15.07 4.97
C ASN A 240 -11.43 -15.24 3.46
N VAL A 241 -10.30 -15.55 2.85
CA VAL A 241 -10.19 -15.62 1.38
C VAL A 241 -9.76 -17.02 0.98
N LYS A 242 -10.57 -17.66 0.16
CA LYS A 242 -10.26 -18.94 -0.45
C LYS A 242 -9.93 -18.73 -1.93
N VAL A 243 -8.71 -19.05 -2.31
CA VAL A 243 -8.25 -18.94 -3.70
C VAL A 243 -7.99 -20.34 -4.26
N THR A 244 -8.57 -20.63 -5.42
CA THR A 244 -8.23 -21.82 -6.21
C THR A 244 -7.41 -21.45 -7.43
N THR A 245 -6.39 -22.27 -7.72
CA THR A 245 -5.49 -22.11 -8.88
C THR A 245 -5.12 -23.50 -9.43
N PRO A 246 -4.56 -23.61 -10.65
CA PRO A 246 -3.86 -24.83 -11.05
C PRO A 246 -2.74 -25.17 -10.04
N ALA A 247 -2.53 -26.45 -9.75
CA ALA A 247 -1.65 -26.94 -8.68
C ALA A 247 -0.21 -26.39 -8.72
N SER A 248 0.28 -26.04 -9.91
CA SER A 248 1.63 -25.50 -10.11
C SER A 248 1.81 -24.04 -9.66
N TYR A 249 0.73 -23.33 -9.37
CA TYR A 249 0.79 -21.93 -8.95
C TYR A 249 0.71 -21.81 -7.43
N ALA A 250 1.65 -21.10 -6.83
CA ALA A 250 1.57 -20.64 -5.44
C ALA A 250 0.73 -19.37 -5.36
N VAL A 251 0.03 -19.20 -4.24
CA VAL A 251 -0.73 -17.99 -3.88
C VAL A 251 -0.12 -17.45 -2.60
N VAL A 252 0.25 -16.18 -2.59
CA VAL A 252 0.87 -15.49 -1.44
C VAL A 252 0.27 -14.11 -1.29
N GLY A 253 -0.02 -13.66 -0.07
CA GLY A 253 -0.68 -12.36 0.12
C GLY A 253 -0.95 -11.96 1.55
N THR A 254 -1.84 -11.01 1.74
CA THR A 254 -2.21 -10.44 3.03
C THR A 254 -2.78 -11.49 3.97
N GLY A 255 -2.09 -11.82 5.07
CA GLY A 255 -2.57 -12.72 6.13
C GLY A 255 -1.80 -14.02 6.23
N GLU A 256 -2.42 -15.01 6.85
CA GLU A 256 -1.84 -16.34 7.06
C GLU A 256 -2.46 -17.34 6.08
N GLU A 257 -1.61 -18.03 5.29
CA GLU A 257 -2.07 -18.96 4.25
C GLU A 257 -1.92 -20.42 4.69
N VAL A 258 -2.94 -21.21 4.31
CA VAL A 258 -2.90 -22.68 4.38
C VAL A 258 -3.27 -23.26 3.03
N SER A 259 -2.32 -23.94 2.37
CA SER A 259 -2.53 -24.51 1.04
C SER A 259 -2.68 -26.01 1.06
N SER A 260 -3.54 -26.54 0.17
CA SER A 260 -3.67 -27.97 -0.13
C SER A 260 -3.78 -28.17 -1.64
N VAL A 261 -3.36 -29.34 -2.12
CA VAL A 261 -3.45 -29.71 -3.54
C VAL A 261 -4.25 -31.00 -3.68
N LEU A 262 -5.29 -30.97 -4.51
CA LEU A 262 -6.10 -32.15 -4.82
C LEU A 262 -6.50 -32.13 -6.30
N ASN A 263 -6.31 -33.26 -6.99
CA ASN A 263 -6.72 -33.44 -8.39
C ASN A 263 -6.23 -32.33 -9.36
N GLY A 264 -5.01 -31.85 -9.18
CA GLY A 264 -4.43 -30.82 -10.05
C GLY A 264 -4.88 -29.39 -9.73
N VAL A 265 -5.64 -29.18 -8.65
CA VAL A 265 -6.09 -27.87 -8.15
C VAL A 265 -5.42 -27.60 -6.81
N ARG A 266 -4.85 -26.41 -6.67
CA ARG A 266 -4.42 -25.85 -5.37
C ARG A 266 -5.56 -25.03 -4.79
N THR A 267 -5.85 -25.26 -3.53
CA THR A 267 -6.72 -24.41 -2.72
C THR A 267 -5.87 -23.77 -1.65
N THR A 268 -5.88 -22.45 -1.57
CA THR A 268 -5.22 -21.67 -0.53
C THR A 268 -6.29 -20.92 0.26
N ASP A 269 -6.43 -21.26 1.53
CA ASP A 269 -7.27 -20.53 2.50
C ASP A 269 -6.37 -19.50 3.20
N ILE A 270 -6.78 -18.22 3.16
CA ILE A 270 -6.04 -17.09 3.72
C ILE A 270 -6.91 -16.41 4.77
N THR A 271 -6.36 -16.19 5.96
CA THR A 271 -7.04 -15.46 7.03
C THR A 271 -6.26 -14.21 7.37
N ALA A 272 -6.90 -13.06 7.28
CA ALA A 272 -6.33 -11.77 7.66
C ALA A 272 -7.28 -11.03 8.62
N THR A 273 -6.77 -10.68 9.79
CA THR A 273 -7.55 -10.04 10.84
C THR A 273 -7.09 -8.61 11.05
N LEU A 274 -8.05 -7.68 11.14
CA LEU A 274 -7.80 -6.25 11.35
C LEU A 274 -6.87 -5.64 10.30
N VAL A 275 -7.15 -5.90 9.02
CA VAL A 275 -6.40 -5.33 7.90
C VAL A 275 -7.26 -4.33 7.14
N ARG A 276 -6.62 -3.31 6.56
CA ARG A 276 -7.32 -2.22 5.85
C ARG A 276 -7.63 -2.59 4.41
N ASP A 277 -6.81 -3.44 3.83
CA ASP A 277 -6.95 -3.90 2.44
C ASP A 277 -6.48 -5.35 2.34
N PHE A 278 -6.70 -5.97 1.19
CA PHE A 278 -6.27 -7.33 0.90
C PHE A 278 -5.69 -7.41 -0.51
N ALA A 279 -4.46 -7.90 -0.61
CA ALA A 279 -3.77 -8.12 -1.87
C ALA A 279 -3.09 -9.48 -1.89
N PHE A 280 -2.94 -10.06 -3.06
CA PHE A 280 -2.17 -11.30 -3.23
C PHE A 280 -1.51 -11.38 -4.61
N ALA A 281 -0.54 -12.26 -4.74
CA ALA A 281 0.10 -12.61 -6.00
C ALA A 281 0.04 -14.11 -6.25
N VAL A 282 0.07 -14.46 -7.54
CA VAL A 282 0.01 -15.85 -8.01
C VAL A 282 1.16 -16.10 -8.97
N SER A 283 2.02 -17.08 -8.67
CA SER A 283 3.15 -17.42 -9.50
C SER A 283 3.46 -18.92 -9.43
N ARG A 284 3.98 -19.46 -10.54
CA ARG A 284 4.60 -20.78 -10.56
C ARG A 284 6.13 -20.74 -10.44
N ALA A 285 6.69 -19.55 -10.36
CA ALA A 285 8.13 -19.33 -10.38
C ALA A 285 8.72 -18.87 -9.04
N TYR A 286 7.88 -18.58 -8.03
CA TYR A 286 8.39 -18.11 -6.75
C TYR A 286 9.26 -19.14 -6.05
N GLN A 287 10.41 -18.67 -5.62
CA GLN A 287 11.22 -19.19 -4.53
C GLN A 287 10.88 -18.38 -3.29
N VAL A 288 11.10 -18.94 -2.11
CA VAL A 288 10.85 -18.25 -0.84
C VAL A 288 12.04 -18.40 0.08
N ASP A 289 12.54 -17.27 0.55
CA ASP A 289 13.51 -17.20 1.65
C ASP A 289 12.81 -16.59 2.86
N THR A 290 13.09 -17.11 4.05
CA THR A 290 12.39 -16.71 5.27
C THR A 290 13.38 -16.39 6.38
N GLN A 291 13.12 -15.32 7.10
CA GLN A 291 13.81 -14.97 8.33
C GLN A 291 12.79 -14.63 9.42
N LYS A 292 13.13 -14.90 10.68
CA LYS A 292 12.26 -14.57 11.81
C LYS A 292 12.88 -13.46 12.64
N THR A 293 12.07 -12.46 13.00
CA THR A 293 12.46 -11.40 13.94
C THR A 293 12.63 -11.95 15.36
N ASN A 294 13.30 -11.20 16.23
CA ASN A 294 13.38 -11.50 17.65
C ASN A 294 11.99 -11.47 18.33
N SER A 295 11.06 -10.67 17.84
CA SER A 295 9.68 -10.61 18.31
C SER A 295 8.80 -11.76 17.83
N GLY A 296 9.31 -12.60 16.92
CA GLY A 296 8.60 -13.79 16.44
C GLY A 296 7.88 -13.63 15.11
N VAL A 297 7.92 -12.46 14.47
CA VAL A 297 7.33 -12.20 13.14
C VAL A 297 8.16 -12.89 12.06
N TYR A 298 7.51 -13.58 11.13
CA TYR A 298 8.17 -14.14 9.95
C TYR A 298 8.25 -13.07 8.86
N VAL A 299 9.43 -12.90 8.29
CA VAL A 299 9.66 -12.10 7.08
C VAL A 299 9.96 -13.06 5.95
N ASN A 300 9.09 -13.08 4.95
CA ASN A 300 9.22 -13.94 3.78
C ASN A 300 9.54 -13.10 2.55
N LEU A 301 10.52 -13.52 1.76
CA LEU A 301 10.86 -12.93 0.47
C LEU A 301 10.46 -13.91 -0.63
N TYR A 302 9.41 -13.58 -1.37
CA TYR A 302 8.96 -14.34 -2.54
C TYR A 302 9.53 -13.70 -3.80
N HIS A 303 10.40 -14.42 -4.50
CA HIS A 303 11.08 -13.90 -5.68
C HIS A 303 11.19 -14.96 -6.78
N TYR A 304 11.31 -14.52 -8.00
CA TYR A 304 11.56 -15.36 -9.18
C TYR A 304 12.85 -14.96 -9.91
N THR A 305 13.44 -13.83 -9.54
CA THR A 305 14.75 -13.41 -10.03
C THR A 305 15.83 -13.97 -9.11
N ASP A 306 16.84 -14.61 -9.70
CA ASP A 306 18.01 -15.04 -8.94
C ASP A 306 18.74 -13.82 -8.37
N SER A 307 18.83 -13.75 -7.05
CA SER A 307 19.53 -12.69 -6.35
C SER A 307 20.58 -13.27 -5.42
N PRO A 308 21.85 -12.94 -5.59
CA PRO A 308 22.90 -13.35 -4.64
C PRO A 308 22.74 -12.67 -3.27
N ASP A 309 21.94 -11.60 -3.19
CA ASP A 309 21.78 -10.75 -2.02
C ASP A 309 20.42 -10.93 -1.30
N ALA A 310 19.64 -11.97 -1.62
CA ALA A 310 18.35 -12.25 -0.98
C ALA A 310 18.44 -12.27 0.56
N ASP A 311 19.46 -12.93 1.10
CA ASP A 311 19.75 -12.96 2.54
C ASP A 311 20.06 -11.57 3.12
N ALA A 312 20.75 -10.71 2.37
CA ALA A 312 21.04 -9.35 2.81
C ALA A 312 19.77 -8.50 2.84
N LEU A 313 18.91 -8.64 1.83
CA LEU A 313 17.61 -7.98 1.78
C LEU A 313 16.72 -8.42 2.95
N LEU A 314 16.62 -9.72 3.21
CA LEU A 314 15.87 -10.26 4.37
C LEU A 314 16.38 -9.73 5.71
N ARG A 315 17.71 -9.73 5.93
CA ARG A 315 18.29 -9.16 7.16
C ARG A 315 17.94 -7.69 7.32
N MET A 316 18.00 -6.91 6.25
CA MET A 316 17.66 -5.50 6.26
C MET A 316 16.18 -5.30 6.63
N VAL A 317 15.25 -6.00 5.96
CA VAL A 317 13.80 -5.91 6.23
C VAL A 317 13.50 -6.32 7.68
N THR A 318 14.08 -7.43 8.14
CA THR A 318 13.92 -7.89 9.53
C THR A 318 14.39 -6.86 10.54
N SER A 319 15.59 -6.27 10.32
CA SER A 319 16.14 -5.23 11.18
C SER A 319 15.29 -3.95 11.15
N ALA A 320 14.81 -3.55 9.98
CA ALA A 320 13.94 -2.38 9.83
C ALA A 320 12.60 -2.58 10.56
N LEU A 321 11.97 -3.76 10.40
CA LEU A 321 10.72 -4.10 11.07
C LEU A 321 10.86 -4.05 12.61
N GLU A 322 11.96 -4.59 13.15
CA GLU A 322 12.27 -4.52 14.59
C GLU A 322 12.49 -3.08 15.06
N THR A 323 13.18 -2.29 14.26
CA THR A 323 13.49 -0.89 14.58
C THR A 323 12.23 -0.03 14.60
N TYR A 324 11.38 -0.15 13.59
CA TYR A 324 10.06 0.51 13.58
C TYR A 324 9.20 0.07 14.77
N SER A 325 9.13 -1.24 15.04
CA SER A 325 8.38 -1.78 16.18
C SER A 325 8.81 -1.17 17.52
N ALA A 326 10.12 -1.00 17.72
CA ALA A 326 10.67 -0.42 18.95
C ALA A 326 10.41 1.09 19.07
N ARG A 327 10.34 1.80 17.95
CA ARG A 327 10.20 3.26 17.91
C ARG A 327 8.76 3.72 17.90
N LEU A 328 7.88 3.02 17.21
CA LEU A 328 6.48 3.41 17.00
C LEU A 328 5.52 2.61 17.88
N GLY A 329 5.60 1.30 17.81
CA GLY A 329 4.72 0.32 18.46
C GLY A 329 4.82 -1.02 17.74
N SER A 330 4.46 -2.09 18.43
CA SER A 330 4.64 -3.46 17.95
C SER A 330 3.94 -3.69 16.61
N TYR A 331 4.65 -4.35 15.67
CA TYR A 331 4.03 -4.87 14.45
C TYR A 331 3.04 -5.98 14.82
N PRO A 332 1.77 -5.89 14.43
CA PRO A 332 0.73 -6.74 15.00
C PRO A 332 0.49 -8.05 14.25
N TYR A 333 1.04 -8.20 13.04
CA TYR A 333 0.79 -9.38 12.20
C TYR A 333 1.87 -10.45 12.39
N ALA A 334 1.51 -11.72 12.12
CA ALA A 334 2.42 -12.86 12.29
C ALA A 334 3.52 -12.91 11.23
N SER A 335 3.27 -12.33 10.05
CA SER A 335 4.23 -12.26 8.95
C SER A 335 4.24 -10.90 8.26
N LEU A 336 5.32 -10.66 7.52
CA LEU A 336 5.46 -9.63 6.50
C LEU A 336 6.02 -10.29 5.25
N ASP A 337 5.30 -10.23 4.15
CA ASP A 337 5.67 -10.81 2.89
C ASP A 337 6.16 -9.74 1.91
N ILE A 338 7.41 -9.89 1.48
CA ILE A 338 8.01 -9.08 0.42
C ILE A 338 7.89 -9.88 -0.87
N ILE A 339 7.14 -9.39 -1.84
CA ILE A 339 6.74 -10.15 -3.02
C ILE A 339 7.23 -9.46 -4.28
N GLU A 340 8.13 -10.12 -5.02
CA GLU A 340 8.58 -9.64 -6.32
C GLU A 340 7.46 -9.70 -7.36
N VAL A 341 7.24 -8.54 -8.03
CA VAL A 341 6.28 -8.38 -9.13
C VAL A 341 6.90 -7.50 -10.22
N GLY A 342 6.19 -7.19 -11.30
CA GLY A 342 6.71 -6.36 -12.39
C GLY A 342 5.95 -5.04 -12.51
N MET A 343 6.40 -3.99 -11.82
CA MET A 343 5.71 -2.70 -11.79
C MET A 343 6.42 -1.55 -12.50
N LEU A 344 7.72 -1.64 -12.72
CA LEU A 344 8.47 -0.61 -13.45
C LEU A 344 8.10 -0.58 -14.93
N PRO A 345 8.21 0.57 -15.56
CA PRO A 345 8.78 1.83 -15.01
C PRO A 345 7.78 2.74 -14.30
N TYR A 346 6.54 2.32 -14.05
CA TYR A 346 5.54 3.20 -13.45
C TYR A 346 5.67 3.29 -11.92
N MET A 347 5.85 2.15 -11.25
CA MET A 347 5.97 2.06 -9.79
C MET A 347 7.13 1.14 -9.40
N VAL A 348 7.73 1.38 -8.24
CA VAL A 348 8.81 0.52 -7.71
C VAL A 348 8.33 -0.41 -6.60
N SER A 349 7.28 -0.02 -5.88
CA SER A 349 6.67 -0.83 -4.81
C SER A 349 5.23 -0.41 -4.55
N MET A 350 4.50 -1.26 -3.84
CA MET A 350 3.17 -0.97 -3.31
C MET A 350 2.96 -1.73 -2.00
N ASP A 351 2.53 -1.02 -0.97
CA ASP A 351 2.42 -1.55 0.38
C ASP A 351 0.97 -1.84 0.76
N TYR A 352 0.72 -3.09 1.16
CA TYR A 352 -0.55 -3.57 1.69
C TYR A 352 -0.34 -4.12 3.11
N PRO A 353 -1.39 -4.30 3.93
CA PRO A 353 -1.21 -4.86 5.26
C PRO A 353 -0.54 -6.24 5.20
N GLY A 354 0.62 -6.36 5.84
CA GLY A 354 1.39 -7.61 5.85
C GLY A 354 2.07 -7.97 4.53
N VAL A 355 1.98 -7.13 3.50
CA VAL A 355 2.55 -7.37 2.17
C VAL A 355 3.19 -6.11 1.61
N THR A 356 4.38 -6.24 1.04
CA THR A 356 4.97 -5.22 0.18
C THR A 356 5.28 -5.84 -1.18
N PHE A 357 4.60 -5.40 -2.23
CA PHE A 357 5.00 -5.69 -3.60
C PHE A 357 6.22 -4.86 -3.96
N ILE A 358 7.26 -5.51 -4.48
CA ILE A 358 8.47 -4.85 -4.97
C ILE A 358 8.72 -5.22 -6.43
N ASP A 359 9.27 -4.26 -7.18
CA ASP A 359 9.63 -4.51 -8.57
C ASP A 359 10.92 -5.33 -8.70
N THR A 360 11.02 -6.11 -9.77
CA THR A 360 12.23 -6.88 -10.14
C THR A 360 13.52 -6.07 -10.09
N SER A 361 13.48 -4.77 -10.34
CA SER A 361 14.64 -3.87 -10.27
C SER A 361 15.29 -3.80 -8.89
N TYR A 362 14.58 -4.15 -7.82
CA TYR A 362 15.17 -4.27 -6.48
C TYR A 362 16.26 -5.33 -6.39
N PHE A 363 16.26 -6.32 -7.28
CA PHE A 363 17.29 -7.36 -7.34
C PHE A 363 18.47 -6.99 -8.25
N ALA A 364 18.33 -5.94 -9.06
CA ALA A 364 19.35 -5.48 -10.01
C ALA A 364 20.09 -4.19 -9.59
N ALA A 365 19.53 -3.42 -8.63
CA ALA A 365 20.07 -2.14 -8.19
C ALA A 365 21.22 -2.30 -7.19
N ASP A 366 21.90 -1.19 -6.89
CA ASP A 366 22.89 -1.13 -5.81
C ASP A 366 22.21 -1.45 -4.46
N VAL A 367 22.78 -2.39 -3.70
CA VAL A 367 22.23 -2.89 -2.44
C VAL A 367 21.91 -1.77 -1.45
N GLN A 368 22.71 -0.71 -1.40
CA GLN A 368 22.50 0.39 -0.47
C GLN A 368 21.30 1.25 -0.85
N ILE A 369 21.08 1.49 -2.14
CA ILE A 369 19.89 2.23 -2.63
C ILE A 369 18.62 1.41 -2.40
N GLN A 370 18.66 0.10 -2.67
CA GLN A 370 17.56 -0.83 -2.41
C GLN A 370 17.15 -0.81 -0.94
N ASN A 371 18.12 -0.99 -0.04
CA ASN A 371 17.90 -1.04 1.39
C ASN A 371 17.25 0.24 1.92
N SER A 372 17.75 1.41 1.51
CA SER A 372 17.20 2.69 1.91
C SER A 372 15.76 2.89 1.40
N SER A 373 15.51 2.55 0.15
CA SER A 373 14.17 2.67 -0.46
C SER A 373 13.18 1.73 0.19
N LEU A 374 13.53 0.45 0.39
CA LEU A 374 12.62 -0.51 1.00
C LEU A 374 12.39 -0.23 2.49
N ALA A 375 13.43 0.17 3.24
CA ALA A 375 13.27 0.57 4.64
C ALA A 375 12.28 1.73 4.80
N LEU A 376 12.33 2.72 3.90
CA LEU A 376 11.34 3.80 3.88
C LEU A 376 9.92 3.25 3.64
N ARG A 377 9.76 2.37 2.63
CA ARG A 377 8.44 1.79 2.29
C ARG A 377 7.84 1.00 3.43
N LEU A 378 8.63 0.26 4.19
CA LEU A 378 8.15 -0.48 5.35
C LEU A 378 7.45 0.42 6.41
N GLY A 379 7.71 1.70 6.43
CA GLY A 379 6.99 2.67 7.26
C GLY A 379 5.48 2.68 6.99
N HIS A 380 5.05 2.40 5.75
CA HIS A 380 3.62 2.29 5.40
C HIS A 380 2.91 1.11 6.06
N GLN A 381 3.64 0.13 6.61
CA GLN A 381 3.02 -0.91 7.42
C GLN A 381 2.40 -0.32 8.71
N TRP A 382 2.98 0.76 9.26
CA TRP A 382 2.40 1.51 10.38
C TRP A 382 1.45 2.62 9.93
N PHE A 383 1.89 3.43 8.96
CA PHE A 383 1.11 4.58 8.45
C PHE A 383 0.36 4.17 7.20
N TYR A 384 -0.91 4.40 7.16
CA TYR A 384 -1.98 3.89 6.34
C TYR A 384 -2.41 2.46 6.72
N ASN A 385 -1.55 1.44 6.74
CA ASN A 385 -2.01 0.07 6.94
C ASN A 385 -2.57 -0.16 8.36
N ILE A 386 -1.83 0.18 9.40
CA ILE A 386 -2.31 0.08 10.79
C ILE A 386 -3.05 1.36 11.21
N ILE A 387 -2.42 2.53 11.07
CA ILE A 387 -3.02 3.83 11.35
C ILE A 387 -3.48 4.43 10.02
N GLY A 388 -4.78 4.38 9.74
CA GLY A 388 -5.30 4.84 8.47
C GLY A 388 -5.64 6.32 8.46
N ASN A 389 -5.73 6.88 7.27
CA ASN A 389 -6.13 8.24 6.97
C ASN A 389 -6.99 8.29 5.72
N ASN A 390 -7.55 9.44 5.44
CA ASN A 390 -8.18 9.71 4.16
C ASN A 390 -7.11 10.11 3.14
N GLN A 391 -6.54 9.13 2.41
CA GLN A 391 -5.48 9.38 1.43
C GLN A 391 -5.92 10.33 0.30
N ILE A 392 -7.22 10.48 0.08
CA ILE A 392 -7.73 11.41 -0.94
C ILE A 392 -7.63 12.86 -0.47
N LYS A 393 -7.86 13.13 0.82
CA LYS A 393 -7.91 14.49 1.37
C LYS A 393 -6.72 14.88 2.22
N GLU A 394 -6.06 13.91 2.82
CA GLU A 394 -5.01 14.09 3.83
C GLU A 394 -3.85 13.12 3.59
N ALA A 395 -3.37 13.03 2.33
CA ALA A 395 -2.29 12.12 1.93
C ALA A 395 -0.98 12.36 2.70
N TRP A 396 -0.73 13.58 3.17
CA TRP A 396 0.46 13.94 3.95
C TRP A 396 0.59 13.15 5.26
N LEU A 397 -0.54 12.62 5.82
CA LEU A 397 -0.56 11.86 7.07
C LEU A 397 0.11 10.48 6.96
N ASP A 398 0.29 9.96 5.76
CA ASP A 398 1.07 8.76 5.50
C ASP A 398 2.31 9.05 4.64
N GLU A 399 2.23 9.84 3.60
CA GLU A 399 3.31 10.09 2.66
C GLU A 399 4.51 10.84 3.28
N GLY A 400 4.32 12.11 3.61
CA GLY A 400 5.40 12.92 4.19
C GLY A 400 5.76 12.50 5.61
N PHE A 401 4.82 11.94 6.34
CA PHE A 401 5.05 11.43 7.68
C PHE A 401 5.96 10.19 7.66
N VAL A 402 5.75 9.26 6.74
CA VAL A 402 6.63 8.09 6.57
C VAL A 402 8.05 8.51 6.20
N GLU A 403 8.22 9.49 5.30
CA GLU A 403 9.55 10.00 4.95
C GLU A 403 10.29 10.57 6.16
N TYR A 404 9.60 11.39 6.98
CA TYR A 404 10.16 11.92 8.22
C TYR A 404 10.55 10.80 9.19
N VAL A 405 9.66 9.83 9.41
CA VAL A 405 9.91 8.74 10.36
C VAL A 405 11.13 7.91 9.92
N TYR A 406 11.22 7.58 8.62
CA TYR A 406 12.40 6.92 8.07
C TYR A 406 13.68 7.72 8.33
N GLU A 407 13.71 9.01 7.98
CA GLU A 407 14.88 9.87 8.17
C GLU A 407 15.28 9.99 9.65
N SER A 408 14.30 10.13 10.55
CA SER A 408 14.54 10.27 11.98
C SER A 408 15.07 8.99 12.64
N ILE A 409 14.81 7.83 12.07
CA ILE A 409 15.16 6.51 12.63
C ILE A 409 16.47 5.97 12.03
N PHE A 410 16.66 6.11 10.72
CA PHE A 410 17.70 5.38 9.99
C PHE A 410 18.88 6.25 9.53
N LEU A 411 18.74 7.57 9.53
CA LEU A 411 19.81 8.46 9.14
C LEU A 411 20.55 9.02 10.36
N ASP A 412 21.86 9.19 10.22
CA ASP A 412 22.60 9.93 11.24
C ASP A 412 22.29 11.44 11.18
N THR A 413 22.65 12.16 12.25
CA THR A 413 22.30 13.57 12.38
C THR A 413 22.86 14.44 11.25
N ALA A 414 24.04 14.13 10.70
CA ALA A 414 24.65 14.91 9.63
C ALA A 414 23.91 14.67 8.30
N GLU A 415 23.61 13.42 7.99
CA GLU A 415 22.85 13.05 6.78
C GLU A 415 21.43 13.61 6.84
N GLN A 416 20.75 13.48 7.97
CA GLN A 416 19.42 14.05 8.20
C GLN A 416 19.43 15.57 8.01
N SER A 417 20.38 16.27 8.62
CA SER A 417 20.52 17.72 8.49
C SER A 417 20.74 18.16 7.04
N GLN A 418 21.59 17.44 6.30
CA GLN A 418 21.83 17.73 4.90
C GLN A 418 20.57 17.52 4.06
N ARG A 419 19.82 16.42 4.27
CA ARG A 419 18.59 16.13 3.54
C ARG A 419 17.50 17.17 3.82
N ILE A 420 17.35 17.61 5.08
CA ILE A 420 16.40 18.66 5.44
C ILE A 420 16.76 19.96 4.69
N ALA A 421 18.03 20.38 4.72
CA ALA A 421 18.48 21.60 4.04
C ALA A 421 18.26 21.54 2.51
N ASP A 422 18.62 20.42 1.90
CA ASP A 422 18.45 20.21 0.45
C ASP A 422 16.95 20.17 0.07
N THR A 423 16.13 19.48 0.86
CA THR A 423 14.67 19.42 0.64
C THR A 423 14.05 20.80 0.80
N TYR A 424 14.43 21.56 1.83
CA TYR A 424 13.92 22.91 2.07
C TYR A 424 14.25 23.84 0.90
N ALA A 425 15.50 23.88 0.49
CA ALA A 425 15.95 24.70 -0.64
C ALA A 425 15.22 24.32 -1.95
N TYR A 426 14.99 23.04 -2.16
CA TYR A 426 14.27 22.54 -3.33
C TYR A 426 12.78 22.95 -3.30
N VAL A 427 12.08 22.70 -2.20
CA VAL A 427 10.66 23.06 -2.05
C VAL A 427 10.49 24.59 -2.18
N GLU A 428 11.33 25.38 -1.51
CA GLU A 428 11.30 26.85 -1.62
C GLU A 428 11.44 27.34 -3.07
N ALA A 429 12.35 26.72 -3.84
CA ALA A 429 12.55 27.05 -5.24
C ALA A 429 11.39 26.62 -6.15
N MET A 430 10.70 25.52 -5.82
CA MET A 430 9.65 24.94 -6.65
C MET A 430 8.25 25.48 -6.34
N LEU A 431 7.96 25.86 -5.10
CA LEU A 431 6.64 26.39 -4.71
C LEU A 431 6.11 27.52 -5.63
N PRO A 432 6.92 28.47 -6.13
CA PRO A 432 6.43 29.47 -7.09
C PRO A 432 5.99 28.89 -8.43
N THR A 433 6.44 27.68 -8.80
CA THR A 433 6.20 27.05 -10.12
C THR A 433 4.98 26.13 -10.16
N ILE A 434 4.41 25.78 -9.00
CA ILE A 434 3.25 24.90 -8.90
C ILE A 434 1.98 25.68 -8.52
N GLU A 435 0.81 25.12 -8.87
CA GLU A 435 -0.48 25.73 -8.56
C GLU A 435 -0.92 25.45 -7.12
N ASN A 436 -0.85 24.17 -6.70
CA ASN A 436 -1.35 23.68 -5.42
C ASN A 436 -0.20 23.63 -4.41
N LYS A 437 -0.22 24.52 -3.40
CA LYS A 437 0.94 24.81 -2.55
C LYS A 437 0.79 24.39 -1.10
N THR A 438 -0.43 24.05 -0.67
CA THR A 438 -0.73 23.73 0.73
C THR A 438 -0.91 22.24 0.94
N LEU A 439 -0.81 21.78 2.19
CA LEU A 439 -1.03 20.37 2.54
C LEU A 439 -2.51 19.96 2.49
N LEU A 440 -3.43 20.92 2.55
CA LEU A 440 -4.87 20.68 2.64
C LEU A 440 -5.55 20.51 1.27
N GLN A 441 -4.82 19.97 0.30
CA GLN A 441 -5.32 19.75 -1.06
C GLN A 441 -5.81 18.31 -1.24
N ASP A 442 -6.96 18.19 -1.90
CA ASP A 442 -7.53 16.92 -2.34
C ASP A 442 -6.77 16.38 -3.57
N LEU A 443 -6.69 15.07 -3.75
CA LEU A 443 -6.00 14.45 -4.88
C LEU A 443 -6.50 14.94 -6.24
N SER A 444 -7.75 15.36 -6.34
CA SER A 444 -8.38 15.82 -7.59
C SER A 444 -7.73 17.06 -8.21
N VAL A 445 -6.98 17.84 -7.44
CA VAL A 445 -6.36 19.07 -7.94
C VAL A 445 -5.00 18.85 -8.60
N TYR A 446 -4.31 17.75 -8.29
CA TYR A 446 -2.98 17.49 -8.80
C TYR A 446 -3.01 17.06 -10.27
N LYS A 447 -2.13 17.68 -11.07
CA LYS A 447 -1.97 17.39 -12.49
C LYS A 447 -0.70 16.59 -12.78
N THR A 448 0.29 16.64 -11.88
CA THR A 448 1.57 15.95 -12.01
C THR A 448 2.00 15.31 -10.69
N TRP A 449 2.72 14.20 -10.77
CA TRP A 449 3.38 13.59 -9.61
C TRP A 449 4.35 14.54 -8.92
N HIS A 450 5.03 15.38 -9.72
CA HIS A 450 5.98 16.36 -9.20
C HIS A 450 5.31 17.35 -8.23
N GLU A 451 4.16 17.90 -8.59
CA GLU A 451 3.40 18.82 -7.75
C GLU A 451 2.93 18.13 -6.45
N TYR A 452 2.42 16.90 -6.56
CA TYR A 452 2.01 16.08 -5.42
C TYR A 452 3.17 15.81 -4.46
N GLN A 453 4.34 15.41 -4.99
CA GLN A 453 5.52 15.12 -4.18
C GLN A 453 6.05 16.35 -3.44
N ILE A 454 6.06 17.53 -4.09
CA ILE A 454 6.49 18.77 -3.42
C ILE A 454 5.60 19.07 -2.22
N THR A 455 4.29 18.89 -2.34
CA THR A 455 3.33 19.23 -1.29
C THR A 455 3.14 18.09 -0.30
N GLN A 456 2.65 16.95 -0.71
CA GLN A 456 2.21 15.89 0.20
C GLN A 456 3.37 15.10 0.82
N ASN A 457 4.50 14.97 0.10
CA ASN A 457 5.69 14.29 0.63
C ASN A 457 6.69 15.32 1.24
N MET A 458 7.29 16.16 0.42
CA MET A 458 8.43 16.97 0.85
C MET A 458 8.07 18.07 1.85
N ARG A 459 7.00 18.83 1.59
CA ARG A 459 6.55 19.88 2.52
C ARG A 459 6.06 19.27 3.85
N ALA A 460 5.33 18.16 3.80
CA ALA A 460 4.88 17.48 5.01
C ALA A 460 6.05 16.91 5.81
N LYS A 461 7.04 16.32 5.16
CA LYS A 461 8.28 15.88 5.81
C LYS A 461 8.98 17.03 6.53
N LEU A 462 9.13 18.18 5.86
CA LEU A 462 9.73 19.38 6.47
C LEU A 462 8.93 19.88 7.68
N MET A 463 7.59 19.86 7.60
CA MET A 463 6.72 20.17 8.74
C MET A 463 7.01 19.26 9.93
N MET A 464 7.17 17.97 9.70
CA MET A 464 7.46 17.01 10.77
C MET A 464 8.84 17.23 11.41
N HIS A 465 9.87 17.52 10.62
CA HIS A 465 11.19 17.90 11.12
C HIS A 465 11.14 19.22 11.93
N ALA A 466 10.39 20.21 11.45
CA ALA A 466 10.18 21.46 12.17
C ALA A 466 9.38 21.25 13.47
N LEU A 467 8.42 20.33 13.49
CA LEU A 467 7.70 19.93 14.69
C LEU A 467 8.67 19.33 15.72
N GLU A 468 9.52 18.39 15.32
CA GLU A 468 10.56 17.82 16.21
C GLU A 468 11.47 18.90 16.78
N GLN A 469 11.92 19.86 15.94
CA GLN A 469 12.73 21.00 16.41
C GLN A 469 11.98 21.88 17.44
N THR A 470 10.68 22.03 17.25
CA THR A 470 9.83 22.86 18.11
C THR A 470 9.56 22.21 19.47
N ILE A 471 9.19 20.92 19.49
CA ILE A 471 8.79 20.23 20.72
C ILE A 471 9.94 19.44 21.38
N GLY A 472 11.03 19.20 20.65
CA GLY A 472 12.18 18.40 21.08
C GLY A 472 12.05 16.90 20.80
N LYS A 473 13.20 16.22 20.69
CA LYS A 473 13.27 14.78 20.30
C LYS A 473 12.54 13.86 21.27
N GLU A 474 12.62 14.13 22.55
CA GLU A 474 11.95 13.34 23.59
C GLU A 474 10.43 13.40 23.44
N ARG A 475 9.88 14.61 23.30
CA ARG A 475 8.44 14.82 23.09
C ARG A 475 7.97 14.26 21.73
N MET A 476 8.80 14.33 20.71
CA MET A 476 8.50 13.72 19.42
C MET A 476 8.44 12.19 19.51
N SER A 477 9.33 11.58 20.28
CA SER A 477 9.28 10.13 20.54
C SER A 477 8.02 9.74 21.34
N GLU A 478 7.61 10.56 22.32
CA GLU A 478 6.36 10.37 23.06
C GLU A 478 5.14 10.51 22.14
N PHE A 479 5.14 11.54 21.28
CA PHE A 479 4.09 11.73 20.27
C PHE A 479 3.92 10.52 19.36
N LEU A 480 4.99 9.99 18.77
CA LEU A 480 4.92 8.84 17.86
C LEU A 480 4.31 7.60 18.56
N LYS A 481 4.70 7.31 19.78
CA LYS A 481 4.16 6.20 20.57
C LYS A 481 2.69 6.43 20.97
N LEU A 482 2.36 7.65 21.37
CA LEU A 482 1.00 8.03 21.73
C LEU A 482 0.08 7.95 20.52
N TYR A 483 0.55 8.42 19.36
CA TYR A 483 -0.16 8.36 18.09
C TYR A 483 -0.50 6.92 17.71
N TYR A 484 0.49 6.01 17.75
CA TYR A 484 0.24 4.59 17.54
C TYR A 484 -0.76 4.02 18.55
N SER A 485 -0.59 4.28 19.83
CA SER A 485 -1.46 3.70 20.88
C SER A 485 -2.92 4.16 20.78
N LYS A 486 -3.16 5.38 20.29
CA LYS A 486 -4.51 5.93 20.11
C LYS A 486 -5.20 5.45 18.83
N TYR A 487 -4.43 5.32 17.75
CA TYR A 487 -5.00 5.20 16.40
C TYR A 487 -4.66 3.89 15.69
N ALA A 488 -3.98 2.94 16.32
CA ALA A 488 -3.82 1.62 15.75
C ALA A 488 -5.19 1.02 15.39
N PHE A 489 -5.34 0.56 14.15
CA PHE A 489 -6.58 0.03 13.56
C PHE A 489 -7.74 1.03 13.47
N ARG A 490 -7.44 2.32 13.46
CA ARG A 490 -8.41 3.40 13.29
C ARG A 490 -8.06 4.28 12.10
N LEU A 491 -8.98 5.14 11.75
CA LEU A 491 -8.72 6.28 10.88
C LEU A 491 -8.38 7.48 11.76
N VAL A 492 -7.48 8.30 11.28
CA VAL A 492 -7.07 9.56 11.93
C VAL A 492 -7.18 10.69 10.90
N ASN A 493 -7.55 11.86 11.38
CA ASN A 493 -7.62 13.09 10.59
C ASN A 493 -6.64 14.15 11.13
N LYS A 494 -6.51 15.24 10.40
CA LYS A 494 -5.67 16.40 10.77
C LYS A 494 -5.89 16.86 12.21
N ASN A 495 -7.14 16.98 12.64
CA ASN A 495 -7.45 17.54 13.97
C ASN A 495 -7.00 16.60 15.10
N GLU A 496 -7.18 15.30 14.90
CA GLU A 496 -6.73 14.27 15.85
C GLU A 496 -5.20 14.18 15.91
N PHE A 497 -4.53 14.34 14.75
CA PHE A 497 -3.08 14.44 14.67
C PHE A 497 -2.56 15.65 15.46
N ILE A 498 -3.09 16.85 15.22
CA ILE A 498 -2.71 18.10 15.92
C ILE A 498 -2.95 17.95 17.43
N ALA A 499 -4.15 17.52 17.84
CA ALA A 499 -4.49 17.35 19.25
C ALA A 499 -3.54 16.35 19.95
N THR A 500 -3.09 15.32 19.24
CA THR A 500 -2.13 14.35 19.81
C THR A 500 -0.72 14.94 19.95
N ALA A 501 -0.29 15.77 19.00
CA ALA A 501 0.98 16.49 19.09
C ALA A 501 0.98 17.51 20.24
N GLU A 502 -0.12 18.24 20.43
CA GLU A 502 -0.31 19.17 21.56
C GLU A 502 -0.34 18.45 22.91
N GLU A 503 -1.02 17.31 22.99
CA GLU A 503 -1.05 16.48 24.20
C GLU A 503 0.35 15.96 24.57
N ALA A 504 1.11 15.44 23.61
CA ALA A 504 2.45 14.91 23.86
C ALA A 504 3.45 16.03 24.20
N SER A 505 3.33 17.19 23.58
CA SER A 505 4.24 18.31 23.77
C SER A 505 3.89 19.21 24.95
N LEU A 506 2.62 19.22 25.40
CA LEU A 506 2.03 20.17 26.33
C LEU A 506 2.14 21.63 25.83
N MET A 507 2.09 21.83 24.51
CA MET A 507 2.19 23.13 23.84
C MET A 507 0.95 23.36 22.98
N ASP A 508 0.54 24.63 22.84
CA ASP A 508 -0.37 25.04 21.78
C ASP A 508 0.42 25.12 20.46
N LEU A 509 0.06 24.30 19.49
CA LEU A 509 0.70 24.20 18.19
C LEU A 509 -0.18 24.75 17.03
N SER A 510 -1.29 25.41 17.36
CA SER A 510 -2.25 25.90 16.37
C SER A 510 -1.62 26.81 15.32
N ASP A 511 -0.82 27.80 15.74
CA ASP A 511 -0.13 28.72 14.82
C ASP A 511 0.96 28.01 14.00
N PHE A 512 1.67 27.04 14.60
CA PHE A 512 2.65 26.22 13.91
C PHE A 512 2.02 25.46 12.76
N PHE A 513 0.96 24.69 13.02
CA PHE A 513 0.31 23.88 11.99
C PHE A 513 -0.39 24.73 10.94
N ARG A 514 -1.01 25.86 11.32
CA ARG A 514 -1.58 26.79 10.35
C ARG A 514 -0.52 27.27 9.34
N GLY A 515 0.63 27.71 9.81
CA GLY A 515 1.72 28.18 8.93
C GLY A 515 2.23 27.09 7.97
N TRP A 516 2.36 25.86 8.46
CA TRP A 516 2.84 24.76 7.59
C TRP A 516 1.78 24.21 6.64
N MET A 517 0.50 24.16 7.05
CA MET A 517 -0.56 23.50 6.31
C MET A 517 -1.33 24.44 5.37
N GLU A 518 -1.53 25.70 5.77
CA GLU A 518 -2.45 26.61 5.08
C GLU A 518 -1.74 27.73 4.32
N ASP A 519 -0.57 28.20 4.80
CA ASP A 519 0.16 29.28 4.16
C ASP A 519 0.81 28.83 2.85
N PHE A 520 0.84 29.71 1.84
CA PHE A 520 1.49 29.41 0.56
C PHE A 520 3.02 29.43 0.65
N ALA A 521 3.57 30.27 1.50
CA ALA A 521 5.00 30.31 1.76
C ALA A 521 5.42 29.16 2.67
N LEU A 522 6.66 28.71 2.49
CA LEU A 522 7.27 27.74 3.39
C LEU A 522 7.70 28.46 4.67
N PRO A 523 7.24 28.06 5.87
CA PRO A 523 7.76 28.62 7.11
C PRO A 523 9.27 28.41 7.24
N PRO A 524 10.01 29.33 7.87
CA PRO A 524 11.44 29.12 8.10
C PRO A 524 11.65 27.93 9.05
N LEU A 525 12.71 27.18 8.83
CA LEU A 525 13.17 26.18 9.82
C LEU A 525 13.62 26.91 11.09
N VAL A 526 13.21 26.40 12.25
CA VAL A 526 13.37 27.08 13.56
C VAL A 526 14.85 27.28 13.94
N HIS A 527 15.75 26.48 13.41
CA HIS A 527 17.19 26.62 13.60
C HIS A 527 17.91 26.47 12.27
N SER A 528 18.66 27.51 11.86
CA SER A 528 19.74 27.32 10.91
C SER A 528 20.69 26.31 11.53
N ILE A 529 20.77 25.15 10.91
CA ILE A 529 21.71 24.08 11.27
C ILE A 529 23.12 24.68 11.12
N PRO A 530 23.97 24.69 12.17
CA PRO A 530 25.31 25.26 12.09
C PRO A 530 26.23 24.51 11.09
#